data_9f90a73366f1a3cc03f3d81288ea1ffe
#
_entry.id   9f90a73366f1a3cc03f3d81288ea1ffe
#
_cell.length_a   1.000
_cell.length_b   1.000
_cell.length_c   1.000
_cell.angle_alpha   90.00
_cell.angle_beta   90.00
_cell.angle_gamma   90.00
#
_symmetry.space_group_name_H-M   'P 1'
#
loop_
_entity.id
_entity.type
_entity.pdbx_description
1 polymer ?
#
loop_
_entity_poly.entity_id
_entity_poly.type
_entity_poly.pdbx_seq_one_letter_code
_entity_poly.pdbx_strand_id
1 'polypeptide(L)'
;MATRTPLRTTALTLACTLVGLFTSAHAAETPKTLASGELKVGMEISYPPFEYYEGDKVLGFDPEVSAALAKRLGLEASFSDISFPNLILGLDAGRFDTIISGMYILPERLEKADAIPYAKTGAAIMVRSDAEKKPATPEELCGLTVGLQQGTSWVPALQKVSDGYCKEQGAGAITINQYPTTAETTQALLSGHIQAHLEIDAASLRIVERAKGRIAISSKGSIYPQVLGIYVKKGNAQLLDALKAALDEFKASGEYSELLKKYNLEEA
;
A
#
# COMPACT_ATOMS: atom_id res chain seq x y z
N MET A 1 -15.96 -75.93 -68.00
CA MET A 1 -16.96 -75.30 -67.12
C MET A 1 -16.22 -74.81 -65.88
N ALA A 2 -15.91 -73.53 -65.80
CA ALA A 2 -15.16 -72.91 -64.69
C ALA A 2 -16.06 -71.88 -64.02
N THR A 3 -16.41 -72.15 -62.76
CA THR A 3 -17.21 -71.30 -61.92
C THR A 3 -16.28 -70.30 -61.17
N ARG A 4 -16.43 -69.04 -61.49
CA ARG A 4 -15.73 -67.94 -60.79
C ARG A 4 -16.52 -67.49 -59.52
N THR A 5 -15.90 -67.56 -58.37
CA THR A 5 -16.42 -67.00 -57.08
C THR A 5 -15.98 -65.58 -56.93
N PRO A 6 -16.82 -64.64 -56.56
CA PRO A 6 -16.40 -63.25 -56.33
C PRO A 6 -15.86 -63.04 -54.92
N LEU A 7 -14.70 -62.36 -54.82
CA LEU A 7 -14.05 -61.90 -53.61
C LEU A 7 -14.83 -60.72 -53.02
N ARG A 8 -15.32 -60.86 -51.80
CA ARG A 8 -15.93 -59.75 -51.03
C ARG A 8 -14.83 -58.98 -50.27
N THR A 9 -14.56 -57.74 -50.68
CA THR A 9 -13.68 -56.78 -49.99
C THR A 9 -14.48 -56.11 -48.87
N THR A 10 -14.14 -56.42 -47.62
CA THR A 10 -14.67 -55.73 -46.44
C THR A 10 -13.82 -54.50 -46.17
N ALA A 11 -14.39 -53.35 -46.40
CA ALA A 11 -13.77 -52.08 -46.02
C ALA A 11 -13.99 -51.80 -44.51
N LEU A 12 -12.89 -51.73 -43.74
CA LEU A 12 -12.87 -51.42 -42.31
C LEU A 12 -12.76 -49.91 -42.16
N THR A 13 -13.86 -49.25 -41.88
CA THR A 13 -13.90 -47.79 -41.57
C THR A 13 -13.43 -47.54 -40.14
N LEU A 14 -12.24 -46.99 -39.98
CA LEU A 14 -11.67 -46.56 -38.71
C LEU A 14 -12.25 -45.18 -38.34
N ALA A 15 -13.23 -45.15 -37.45
CA ALA A 15 -13.80 -43.93 -36.91
C ALA A 15 -12.84 -43.37 -35.82
N CYS A 16 -12.03 -42.38 -36.15
CA CYS A 16 -11.28 -41.57 -35.16
C CYS A 16 -12.24 -40.64 -34.41
N THR A 17 -12.63 -41.02 -33.21
CA THR A 17 -13.30 -40.13 -32.25
C THR A 17 -12.28 -39.17 -31.66
N LEU A 18 -12.24 -37.94 -32.17
CA LEU A 18 -11.55 -36.80 -31.47
C LEU A 18 -12.35 -36.48 -30.20
N VAL A 19 -11.86 -36.93 -29.07
CA VAL A 19 -12.30 -36.44 -27.76
C VAL A 19 -11.64 -35.07 -27.56
N GLY A 20 -12.37 -34.00 -27.88
CA GLY A 20 -11.99 -32.62 -27.56
C GLY A 20 -12.00 -32.45 -26.05
N LEU A 21 -10.81 -32.34 -25.45
CA LEU A 21 -10.62 -31.85 -24.09
C LEU A 21 -11.02 -30.36 -24.07
N PHE A 22 -12.30 -30.10 -23.79
CA PHE A 22 -12.70 -28.73 -23.38
C PHE A 22 -12.13 -28.49 -21.99
N THR A 23 -10.95 -27.88 -21.91
CA THR A 23 -10.50 -27.20 -20.69
C THR A 23 -11.46 -26.02 -20.48
N SER A 24 -12.43 -26.20 -19.58
CA SER A 24 -13.23 -25.09 -19.07
C SER A 24 -12.26 -24.14 -18.38
N ALA A 25 -11.88 -23.05 -19.07
CA ALA A 25 -11.30 -21.92 -18.41
C ALA A 25 -12.38 -21.42 -17.41
N HIS A 26 -12.19 -21.69 -16.13
CA HIS A 26 -12.96 -21.03 -15.09
C HIS A 26 -12.58 -19.54 -15.20
N ALA A 27 -13.45 -18.75 -15.84
CA ALA A 27 -13.40 -17.32 -15.67
C ALA A 27 -13.55 -17.07 -14.15
N ALA A 28 -12.54 -16.48 -13.53
CA ALA A 28 -12.61 -16.13 -12.12
C ALA A 28 -13.88 -15.28 -11.94
N GLU A 29 -14.74 -15.71 -11.04
CA GLU A 29 -15.98 -14.98 -10.76
C GLU A 29 -15.63 -13.59 -10.23
N THR A 30 -16.17 -12.53 -10.84
CA THR A 30 -15.93 -11.14 -10.40
C THR A 30 -16.31 -11.03 -8.92
N PRO A 31 -15.42 -10.55 -8.04
CA PRO A 31 -15.70 -10.50 -6.62
C PRO A 31 -16.87 -9.55 -6.34
N LYS A 32 -17.65 -9.88 -5.31
CA LYS A 32 -18.75 -9.02 -4.87
C LYS A 32 -18.19 -7.77 -4.20
N THR A 33 -18.52 -6.60 -4.74
CA THR A 33 -18.18 -5.28 -4.21
C THR A 33 -19.42 -4.52 -3.75
N LEU A 34 -19.23 -3.40 -3.08
CA LEU A 34 -20.34 -2.53 -2.58
C LEU A 34 -21.17 -1.95 -3.72
N ALA A 35 -20.53 -1.60 -4.83
CA ALA A 35 -21.19 -1.12 -6.04
C ALA A 35 -20.83 -2.04 -7.21
N SER A 36 -21.82 -2.43 -8.01
CA SER A 36 -21.61 -3.29 -9.16
C SER A 36 -20.69 -2.63 -10.20
N GLY A 37 -19.63 -3.34 -10.60
CA GLY A 37 -18.66 -2.86 -11.60
C GLY A 37 -17.58 -1.93 -11.03
N GLU A 38 -17.59 -1.63 -9.74
CA GLU A 38 -16.62 -0.75 -9.12
C GLU A 38 -15.84 -1.45 -7.99
N LEU A 39 -14.57 -1.14 -7.87
CA LEU A 39 -13.76 -1.36 -6.68
C LEU A 39 -13.60 -0.03 -5.95
N LYS A 40 -14.35 0.15 -4.86
CA LYS A 40 -14.29 1.37 -4.07
C LYS A 40 -13.14 1.32 -3.08
N VAL A 41 -12.17 2.24 -3.21
CA VAL A 41 -10.94 2.28 -2.43
C VAL A 41 -10.95 3.44 -1.46
N GLY A 42 -10.77 3.17 -0.17
CA GLY A 42 -10.55 4.19 0.86
C GLY A 42 -9.08 4.60 0.91
N MET A 43 -8.81 5.90 0.88
CA MET A 43 -7.47 6.48 0.98
C MET A 43 -7.52 7.92 1.52
N GLU A 44 -6.40 8.41 2.04
CA GLU A 44 -6.28 9.82 2.43
C GLU A 44 -5.65 10.61 1.28
N ILE A 45 -6.46 11.30 0.45
CA ILE A 45 -6.01 11.91 -0.81
C ILE A 45 -5.29 13.25 -0.56
N SER A 46 -4.31 13.23 0.32
CA SER A 46 -3.46 14.38 0.64
C SER A 46 -1.99 13.98 0.91
N TYR A 47 -1.61 12.77 0.49
CA TYR A 47 -0.36 12.11 0.87
C TYR A 47 0.57 11.76 -0.31
N PRO A 48 1.15 12.76 -1.02
CA PRO A 48 2.08 12.51 -2.11
C PRO A 48 3.40 11.86 -1.62
N PRO A 49 3.96 10.88 -2.36
CA PRO A 49 3.58 10.45 -3.70
C PRO A 49 2.57 9.29 -3.74
N PHE A 50 2.03 8.87 -2.59
CA PHE A 50 1.11 7.74 -2.51
C PHE A 50 -0.24 8.07 -3.15
N GLU A 51 -0.94 9.09 -2.65
CA GLU A 51 -2.20 9.57 -3.22
C GLU A 51 -2.39 11.08 -3.00
N TYR A 52 -2.81 11.77 -4.04
CA TYR A 52 -3.03 13.23 -3.98
C TYR A 52 -3.91 13.71 -5.13
N TYR A 53 -4.51 14.87 -4.95
CA TYR A 53 -5.24 15.55 -6.01
C TYR A 53 -4.32 16.38 -6.91
N GLU A 54 -4.54 16.28 -8.23
CA GLU A 54 -4.05 17.23 -9.23
C GLU A 54 -5.27 17.70 -10.07
N GLY A 55 -5.76 18.89 -9.77
CA GLY A 55 -7.10 19.30 -10.22
C GLY A 55 -8.16 18.36 -9.66
N ASP A 56 -9.00 17.80 -10.53
CA ASP A 56 -10.04 16.84 -10.18
C ASP A 56 -9.57 15.36 -10.24
N LYS A 57 -8.31 15.14 -10.55
CA LYS A 57 -7.77 13.78 -10.70
C LYS A 57 -7.05 13.33 -9.43
N VAL A 58 -7.29 12.08 -9.03
CA VAL A 58 -6.53 11.39 -8.00
C VAL A 58 -5.34 10.71 -8.64
N LEU A 59 -4.14 11.08 -8.22
CA LEU A 59 -2.86 10.58 -8.75
C LEU A 59 -2.00 10.01 -7.62
N GLY A 60 -1.03 9.18 -7.98
CA GLY A 60 -0.05 8.62 -7.07
C GLY A 60 0.13 7.12 -7.22
N PHE A 61 0.99 6.56 -6.40
CA PHE A 61 1.29 5.12 -6.41
C PHE A 61 0.03 4.28 -6.13
N ASP A 62 -0.71 4.61 -5.07
CA ASP A 62 -1.85 3.81 -4.61
C ASP A 62 -3.06 3.88 -5.56
N PRO A 63 -3.42 5.02 -6.17
CA PRO A 63 -4.38 5.06 -7.26
C PRO A 63 -3.97 4.25 -8.48
N GLU A 64 -2.70 4.25 -8.88
CA GLU A 64 -2.21 3.46 -10.00
C GLU A 64 -2.25 1.95 -9.71
N VAL A 65 -1.88 1.52 -8.49
CA VAL A 65 -2.06 0.14 -8.03
C VAL A 65 -3.54 -0.23 -8.04
N SER A 66 -4.40 0.62 -7.46
CA SER A 66 -5.85 0.38 -7.39
C SER A 66 -6.48 0.20 -8.77
N ALA A 67 -6.13 1.06 -9.72
CA ALA A 67 -6.63 0.97 -11.11
C ALA A 67 -6.15 -0.30 -11.82
N ALA A 68 -4.88 -0.69 -11.60
CA ALA A 68 -4.31 -1.90 -12.18
C ALA A 68 -4.97 -3.17 -11.63
N LEU A 69 -5.29 -3.21 -10.33
CA LEU A 69 -6.00 -4.32 -9.69
C LEU A 69 -7.47 -4.38 -10.15
N ALA A 70 -8.18 -3.25 -10.10
CA ALA A 70 -9.58 -3.17 -10.54
C ALA A 70 -9.74 -3.64 -11.99
N LYS A 71 -8.87 -3.19 -12.91
CA LYS A 71 -8.88 -3.62 -14.30
C LYS A 71 -8.76 -5.14 -14.46
N ARG A 72 -7.89 -5.79 -13.67
CA ARG A 72 -7.69 -7.25 -13.71
C ARG A 72 -8.90 -8.02 -13.16
N LEU A 73 -9.66 -7.38 -12.28
CA LEU A 73 -10.92 -7.92 -11.74
C LEU A 73 -12.15 -7.61 -12.63
N GLY A 74 -11.97 -6.92 -13.76
CA GLY A 74 -13.08 -6.45 -14.60
C GLY A 74 -13.92 -5.34 -13.95
N LEU A 75 -13.31 -4.56 -13.04
CA LEU A 75 -13.91 -3.47 -12.28
C LEU A 75 -13.26 -2.13 -12.66
N GLU A 76 -13.92 -1.02 -12.31
CA GLU A 76 -13.33 0.32 -12.31
C GLU A 76 -12.99 0.74 -10.88
N ALA A 77 -11.82 1.40 -10.69
CA ALA A 77 -11.44 1.92 -9.39
C ALA A 77 -12.15 3.25 -9.12
N SER A 78 -12.77 3.36 -7.94
CA SER A 78 -13.30 4.62 -7.42
C SER A 78 -12.71 4.92 -6.04
N PHE A 79 -12.56 6.20 -5.69
CA PHE A 79 -11.81 6.61 -4.51
C PHE A 79 -12.70 7.34 -3.50
N SER A 80 -12.51 6.99 -2.23
CA SER A 80 -13.15 7.66 -1.09
C SER A 80 -12.07 8.31 -0.24
N ASP A 81 -12.12 9.65 -0.18
CA ASP A 81 -11.22 10.45 0.64
C ASP A 81 -11.63 10.37 2.12
N ILE A 82 -10.77 9.76 2.93
CA ILE A 82 -10.99 9.52 4.37
C ILE A 82 -9.67 9.80 5.09
N SER A 83 -9.73 10.55 6.20
CA SER A 83 -8.55 10.79 7.02
C SER A 83 -7.92 9.48 7.51
N PHE A 84 -6.59 9.39 7.49
CA PHE A 84 -5.81 8.19 7.75
C PHE A 84 -6.22 7.42 9.02
N PRO A 85 -6.42 8.05 10.20
CA PRO A 85 -6.81 7.33 11.42
C PRO A 85 -8.21 6.69 11.34
N ASN A 86 -9.05 7.11 10.38
CA ASN A 86 -10.41 6.62 10.21
C ASN A 86 -10.55 5.53 9.11
N LEU A 87 -9.48 5.18 8.41
CA LEU A 87 -9.54 4.23 7.29
C LEU A 87 -10.01 2.83 7.75
N ILE A 88 -9.38 2.25 8.77
CA ILE A 88 -9.77 0.91 9.28
C ILE A 88 -11.21 0.89 9.77
N LEU A 89 -11.65 1.94 10.48
CA LEU A 89 -13.04 2.06 10.95
C LEU A 89 -14.03 2.21 9.78
N GLY A 90 -13.63 2.97 8.74
CA GLY A 90 -14.42 3.12 7.52
C GLY A 90 -14.59 1.81 6.74
N LEU A 91 -13.53 1.00 6.67
CA LEU A 91 -13.55 -0.33 6.07
C LEU A 91 -14.50 -1.27 6.83
N ASP A 92 -14.39 -1.32 8.15
CA ASP A 92 -15.26 -2.15 9.00
C ASP A 92 -16.73 -1.74 8.87
N ALA A 93 -17.00 -0.43 8.78
CA ALA A 93 -18.32 0.12 8.55
C ALA A 93 -18.85 -0.07 7.11
N GLY A 94 -18.07 -0.64 6.19
CA GLY A 94 -18.47 -0.88 4.80
C GLY A 94 -18.64 0.38 3.96
N ARG A 95 -17.83 1.41 4.19
CA ARG A 95 -17.84 2.64 3.38
C ARG A 95 -17.14 2.49 2.04
N PHE A 96 -16.23 1.55 1.94
CA PHE A 96 -15.45 1.15 0.77
C PHE A 96 -15.08 -0.33 0.85
N ASP A 97 -14.65 -0.92 -0.26
CA ASP A 97 -14.33 -2.35 -0.39
C ASP A 97 -12.96 -2.69 0.16
N THR A 98 -11.99 -1.78 -0.03
CA THR A 98 -10.58 -1.99 0.30
C THR A 98 -9.92 -0.68 0.71
N ILE A 99 -8.80 -0.76 1.45
CA ILE A 99 -7.89 0.36 1.71
C ILE A 99 -6.59 0.11 0.95
N ILE A 100 -6.15 1.11 0.18
CA ILE A 100 -4.82 1.19 -0.40
C ILE A 100 -4.38 2.65 -0.19
N SER A 101 -3.55 2.90 0.86
CA SER A 101 -3.23 4.26 1.32
C SER A 101 -1.95 4.27 2.17
N GLY A 102 -0.81 3.83 1.61
CA GLY A 102 0.48 3.86 2.30
C GLY A 102 0.47 3.24 3.71
N MET A 103 -0.45 2.33 3.99
CA MET A 103 -0.73 1.84 5.33
C MET A 103 0.08 0.58 5.67
N TYR A 104 0.93 0.64 6.71
CA TYR A 104 1.70 -0.50 7.18
C TYR A 104 0.84 -1.63 7.72
N ILE A 105 1.25 -2.88 7.47
CA ILE A 105 0.67 -4.08 8.09
C ILE A 105 1.15 -4.16 9.53
N LEU A 106 0.21 -4.08 10.49
CA LEU A 106 0.46 -4.11 11.92
C LEU A 106 -0.46 -5.14 12.59
N PRO A 107 0.00 -5.83 13.66
CA PRO A 107 -0.82 -6.81 14.37
C PRO A 107 -2.19 -6.27 14.80
N GLU A 108 -2.23 -5.06 15.37
CA GLU A 108 -3.48 -4.42 15.82
C GLU A 108 -4.44 -4.10 14.68
N ARG A 109 -3.94 -3.84 13.47
CA ARG A 109 -4.77 -3.63 12.27
C ARG A 109 -5.30 -4.97 11.73
N LEU A 110 -4.49 -6.04 11.82
CA LEU A 110 -4.89 -7.38 11.41
C LEU A 110 -5.97 -8.00 12.32
N GLU A 111 -6.18 -7.50 13.52
CA GLU A 111 -7.33 -7.86 14.34
C GLU A 111 -8.65 -7.41 13.70
N LYS A 112 -8.66 -6.31 12.97
CA LYS A 112 -9.84 -5.64 12.39
C LYS A 112 -10.04 -5.89 10.91
N ALA A 113 -8.97 -6.15 10.17
CA ALA A 113 -8.99 -6.32 8.72
C ALA A 113 -8.00 -7.40 8.28
N ASP A 114 -8.20 -8.00 7.11
CA ASP A 114 -7.21 -8.85 6.47
C ASP A 114 -6.36 -8.00 5.52
N ALA A 115 -5.11 -8.37 5.28
CA ALA A 115 -4.20 -7.56 4.47
C ALA A 115 -3.37 -8.40 3.50
N ILE A 116 -3.09 -7.83 2.32
CA ILE A 116 -2.19 -8.37 1.30
C ILE A 116 -0.95 -7.47 1.24
N PRO A 117 0.26 -8.00 1.44
CA PRO A 117 1.50 -7.24 1.24
C PRO A 117 1.63 -6.77 -0.21
N TYR A 118 1.87 -5.45 -0.44
CA TYR A 118 2.07 -4.97 -1.81
C TYR A 118 3.35 -4.17 -2.01
N ALA A 119 3.83 -3.42 -1.03
CA ALA A 119 5.11 -2.73 -1.15
C ALA A 119 5.85 -2.73 0.19
N LYS A 120 7.14 -2.41 0.14
CA LYS A 120 8.00 -2.31 1.31
C LYS A 120 8.70 -0.96 1.32
N THR A 121 8.76 -0.34 2.47
CA THR A 121 9.41 0.95 2.68
C THR A 121 9.76 1.09 4.16
N GLY A 122 10.54 2.10 4.50
CA GLY A 122 10.74 2.52 5.88
C GLY A 122 10.41 3.99 6.06
N ALA A 123 10.97 4.60 7.08
CA ALA A 123 10.77 5.99 7.40
C ALA A 123 12.10 6.75 7.45
N ALA A 124 12.01 8.07 7.27
CA ALA A 124 13.12 9.00 7.46
C ALA A 124 12.80 10.01 8.55
N ILE A 125 13.83 10.49 9.22
CA ILE A 125 13.75 11.63 10.12
C ILE A 125 14.08 12.89 9.32
N MET A 126 13.17 13.86 9.35
CA MET A 126 13.35 15.17 8.74
C MET A 126 13.50 16.25 9.80
N VAL A 127 14.36 17.21 9.52
CA VAL A 127 14.59 18.38 10.34
C VAL A 127 14.65 19.63 9.46
N ARG A 128 14.56 20.80 10.05
CA ARG A 128 14.90 22.03 9.33
C ARG A 128 16.37 22.00 8.93
N SER A 129 16.70 22.51 7.76
CA SER A 129 18.07 22.50 7.24
C SER A 129 19.05 23.30 8.12
N ASP A 130 18.55 24.34 8.79
CA ASP A 130 19.30 25.19 9.73
C ASP A 130 19.28 24.68 11.19
N ALA A 131 18.69 23.49 11.45
CA ALA A 131 18.66 22.93 12.79
C ALA A 131 20.07 22.56 13.29
N GLU A 132 20.36 22.93 14.55
CA GLU A 132 21.61 22.55 15.21
C GLU A 132 21.70 21.04 15.46
N LYS A 133 20.59 20.43 15.91
CA LYS A 133 20.47 18.98 16.12
C LYS A 133 19.93 18.31 14.86
N LYS A 134 20.64 17.30 14.41
CA LYS A 134 20.27 16.49 13.23
C LYS A 134 20.23 15.01 13.62
N PRO A 135 19.20 14.57 14.37
CA PRO A 135 19.08 13.19 14.83
C PRO A 135 19.05 12.24 13.64
N ALA A 136 19.88 11.20 13.69
CA ALA A 136 19.98 10.18 12.64
C ALA A 136 19.25 8.89 13.01
N THR A 137 18.93 8.70 14.29
CA THR A 137 18.23 7.52 14.81
C THR A 137 17.08 7.93 15.75
N PRO A 138 16.14 7.04 16.03
CA PRO A 138 15.06 7.30 16.99
C PRO A 138 15.56 7.65 18.40
N GLU A 139 16.67 7.07 18.84
CA GLU A 139 17.29 7.33 20.15
C GLU A 139 17.85 8.74 20.26
N GLU A 140 18.32 9.31 19.14
CA GLU A 140 18.82 10.69 19.09
C GLU A 140 17.72 11.75 19.16
N LEU A 141 16.44 11.33 19.11
CA LEU A 141 15.27 12.18 19.30
C LEU A 141 15.00 12.52 20.79
N CYS A 142 15.70 11.90 21.73
CA CYS A 142 15.54 12.20 23.16
C CYS A 142 15.68 13.69 23.45
N GLY A 143 14.73 14.23 24.24
CA GLY A 143 14.66 15.65 24.60
C GLY A 143 14.19 16.58 23.48
N LEU A 144 13.75 16.05 22.33
CA LEU A 144 13.22 16.84 21.22
C LEU A 144 11.68 16.76 21.17
N THR A 145 11.10 17.77 20.53
CA THR A 145 9.68 17.76 20.13
C THR A 145 9.56 17.21 18.71
N VAL A 146 8.86 16.10 18.57
CA VAL A 146 8.67 15.36 17.31
C VAL A 146 7.23 15.45 16.85
N GLY A 147 7.00 15.80 15.60
CA GLY A 147 5.69 15.79 14.98
C GLY A 147 5.45 14.49 14.23
N LEU A 148 4.25 13.94 14.38
CA LEU A 148 3.78 12.73 13.70
C LEU A 148 2.35 12.93 13.24
N GLN A 149 1.98 12.23 12.15
CA GLN A 149 0.57 12.14 11.80
C GLN A 149 -0.16 11.18 12.75
N GLN A 150 -1.39 11.52 13.12
CA GLN A 150 -2.26 10.69 13.96
C GLN A 150 -2.51 9.32 13.33
N GLY A 151 -2.54 8.28 14.18
CA GLY A 151 -2.81 6.90 13.74
C GLY A 151 -1.65 6.19 13.07
N THR A 152 -0.46 6.82 12.95
CA THR A 152 0.75 6.17 12.46
C THR A 152 1.39 5.27 13.51
N SER A 153 2.10 4.22 13.07
CA SER A 153 2.81 3.28 13.94
C SER A 153 3.99 3.92 14.69
N TRP A 154 4.44 5.08 14.25
CA TRP A 154 5.56 5.78 14.87
C TRP A 154 5.21 6.41 16.21
N VAL A 155 3.93 6.72 16.46
CA VAL A 155 3.47 7.25 17.75
C VAL A 155 3.81 6.29 18.89
N PRO A 156 3.30 5.05 18.92
CA PRO A 156 3.68 4.08 19.96
C PRO A 156 5.17 3.69 19.90
N ALA A 157 5.79 3.66 18.72
CA ALA A 157 7.20 3.32 18.57
C ALA A 157 8.11 4.36 19.27
N LEU A 158 7.88 5.65 19.04
CA LEU A 158 8.65 6.72 19.71
C LEU A 158 8.30 6.85 21.19
N GLN A 159 7.05 6.59 21.58
CA GLN A 159 6.69 6.54 22.99
C GLN A 159 7.51 5.48 23.73
N LYS A 160 7.69 4.29 23.11
CA LYS A 160 8.53 3.22 23.67
C LYS A 160 10.00 3.64 23.79
N VAL A 161 10.54 4.36 22.81
CA VAL A 161 11.92 4.92 22.89
C VAL A 161 12.01 5.93 24.02
N SER A 162 11.03 6.82 24.15
CA SER A 162 10.98 7.86 25.20
C SER A 162 10.94 7.24 26.60
N ASP A 163 10.04 6.27 26.84
CA ASP A 163 9.83 5.66 28.15
C ASP A 163 10.91 4.65 28.54
N GLY A 164 11.59 4.05 27.55
CA GLY A 164 12.74 3.15 27.74
C GLY A 164 14.05 3.88 27.64
N TYR A 165 14.63 3.90 26.44
CA TYR A 165 16.00 4.37 26.20
C TYR A 165 16.24 5.80 26.73
N CYS A 166 15.40 6.79 26.39
CA CYS A 166 15.62 8.16 26.80
C CYS A 166 15.62 8.32 28.34
N LYS A 167 14.68 7.62 29.00
CA LYS A 167 14.59 7.62 30.48
C LYS A 167 15.80 6.96 31.11
N GLU A 168 16.23 5.80 30.62
CA GLU A 168 17.39 5.06 31.12
C GLU A 168 18.69 5.86 30.98
N GLN A 169 18.82 6.62 29.88
CA GLN A 169 19.99 7.46 29.61
C GLN A 169 19.91 8.86 30.28
N GLY A 170 18.79 9.21 30.91
CA GLY A 170 18.58 10.55 31.43
C GLY A 170 18.62 11.66 30.38
N ALA A 171 18.31 11.31 29.10
CA ALA A 171 18.49 12.19 27.94
C ALA A 171 17.27 13.12 27.68
N GLY A 172 16.27 13.08 28.56
CA GLY A 172 15.00 13.81 28.40
C GLY A 172 13.98 13.04 27.54
N ALA A 173 12.71 13.19 27.87
CA ALA A 173 11.63 12.52 27.14
C ALA A 173 11.47 13.12 25.72
N ILE A 174 11.02 12.29 24.77
CA ILE A 174 10.55 12.76 23.47
C ILE A 174 9.15 13.35 23.67
N THR A 175 8.96 14.62 23.28
CA THR A 175 7.62 15.22 23.24
C THR A 175 6.99 14.93 21.90
N ILE A 176 5.91 14.14 21.86
CA ILE A 176 5.25 13.72 20.62
C ILE A 176 4.01 14.59 20.37
N ASN A 177 4.08 15.43 19.34
CA ASN A 177 2.94 16.22 18.87
C ASN A 177 2.29 15.53 17.68
N GLN A 178 1.00 15.27 17.77
CA GLN A 178 0.25 14.60 16.71
C GLN A 178 -0.61 15.58 15.92
N TYR A 179 -0.57 15.46 14.59
CA TYR A 179 -1.27 16.32 13.64
C TYR A 179 -2.25 15.51 12.79
N PRO A 180 -3.34 16.10 12.30
CA PRO A 180 -4.29 15.43 11.44
C PRO A 180 -3.67 14.88 10.14
N THR A 181 -2.77 15.65 9.52
CA THR A 181 -2.16 15.33 8.22
C THR A 181 -0.64 15.49 8.21
N THR A 182 0.03 14.80 7.31
CA THR A 182 1.46 15.01 7.01
C THR A 182 1.77 16.45 6.59
N ALA A 183 0.85 17.11 5.87
CA ALA A 183 1.02 18.50 5.45
C ALA A 183 1.07 19.46 6.66
N GLU A 184 0.19 19.29 7.64
CA GLU A 184 0.20 20.09 8.88
C GLU A 184 1.43 19.81 9.73
N THR A 185 1.86 18.55 9.83
CA THR A 185 3.12 18.18 10.51
C THR A 185 4.32 18.85 9.84
N THR A 186 4.36 18.86 8.50
CA THR A 186 5.41 19.55 7.74
C THR A 186 5.42 21.06 7.99
N GLN A 187 4.24 21.70 8.09
CA GLN A 187 4.15 23.12 8.42
C GLN A 187 4.63 23.40 9.85
N ALA A 188 4.31 22.53 10.80
CA ALA A 188 4.81 22.64 12.17
C ALA A 188 6.34 22.54 12.24
N LEU A 189 6.97 21.69 11.40
CA LEU A 189 8.42 21.61 11.27
C LEU A 189 9.00 22.92 10.68
N LEU A 190 8.43 23.42 9.60
CA LEU A 190 8.87 24.64 8.94
C LEU A 190 8.76 25.88 9.84
N SER A 191 7.73 25.95 10.68
CA SER A 191 7.52 27.04 11.63
C SER A 191 8.32 26.91 12.94
N GLY A 192 8.99 25.75 13.15
CA GLY A 192 9.80 25.51 14.36
C GLY A 192 8.99 25.08 15.59
N HIS A 193 7.68 24.77 15.46
CA HIS A 193 6.86 24.23 16.55
C HIS A 193 7.28 22.79 16.92
N ILE A 194 7.89 22.08 16.00
CA ILE A 194 8.52 20.78 16.21
C ILE A 194 9.94 20.80 15.66
N GLN A 195 10.80 19.96 16.21
CA GLN A 195 12.23 19.92 15.86
C GLN A 195 12.54 18.79 14.86
N ALA A 196 11.72 17.75 14.84
CA ALA A 196 11.84 16.64 13.90
C ALA A 196 10.45 16.15 13.45
N HIS A 197 10.41 15.55 12.27
CA HIS A 197 9.24 14.92 11.68
C HIS A 197 9.64 13.57 11.11
N LEU A 198 8.94 12.47 11.45
CA LEU A 198 9.11 11.17 10.83
C LEU A 198 8.05 10.97 9.77
N GLU A 199 8.49 10.44 8.62
CA GLU A 199 7.59 10.15 7.50
C GLU A 199 8.14 9.00 6.65
N ILE A 200 7.30 8.32 5.89
CA ILE A 200 7.72 7.29 4.91
C ILE A 200 8.79 7.88 3.98
N ASP A 201 9.81 7.08 3.65
CA ASP A 201 10.95 7.52 2.83
C ASP A 201 10.53 8.22 1.54
N ALA A 202 9.61 7.65 0.77
CA ALA A 202 9.14 8.23 -0.48
C ALA A 202 8.43 9.58 -0.28
N ALA A 203 7.61 9.71 0.77
CA ALA A 203 6.96 10.98 1.12
C ALA A 203 7.97 12.00 1.63
N SER A 204 8.95 11.59 2.43
CA SER A 204 10.04 12.44 2.92
C SER A 204 10.83 13.09 1.78
N LEU A 205 11.16 12.32 0.74
CA LEU A 205 11.85 12.83 -0.46
C LEU A 205 11.01 13.92 -1.15
N ARG A 206 9.70 13.71 -1.30
CA ARG A 206 8.80 14.70 -1.91
C ARG A 206 8.65 15.96 -1.05
N ILE A 207 8.61 15.80 0.28
CA ILE A 207 8.55 16.94 1.22
C ILE A 207 9.82 17.78 1.10
N VAL A 208 11.00 17.16 1.12
CA VAL A 208 12.29 17.85 1.01
C VAL A 208 12.42 18.60 -0.32
N GLU A 209 12.03 17.96 -1.43
CA GLU A 209 12.00 18.60 -2.76
C GLU A 209 11.13 19.88 -2.75
N ARG A 210 9.89 19.76 -2.23
CA ARG A 210 8.95 20.89 -2.15
C ARG A 210 9.38 21.98 -1.15
N ALA A 211 10.12 21.61 -0.13
CA ALA A 211 10.64 22.56 0.86
C ALA A 211 11.76 23.48 0.35
N LYS A 212 12.30 23.21 -0.86
CA LYS A 212 13.30 24.06 -1.53
C LYS A 212 14.49 24.42 -0.61
N GLY A 213 15.08 23.40 0.02
CA GLY A 213 16.25 23.54 0.87
C GLY A 213 15.96 23.94 2.32
N ARG A 214 14.70 24.12 2.73
CA ARG A 214 14.34 24.45 4.13
C ARG A 214 14.25 23.25 5.05
N ILE A 215 14.06 22.05 4.50
CA ILE A 215 13.99 20.76 5.22
C ILE A 215 15.05 19.83 4.65
N ALA A 216 15.67 19.05 5.52
CA ALA A 216 16.62 18.00 5.16
C ALA A 216 16.28 16.69 5.87
N ILE A 217 16.57 15.56 5.22
CA ILE A 217 16.57 14.26 5.88
C ILE A 217 17.85 14.16 6.71
N SER A 218 17.72 13.82 7.98
CA SER A 218 18.85 13.66 8.90
C SER A 218 19.19 12.19 9.21
N SER A 219 18.24 11.26 9.04
CA SER A 219 18.52 9.83 9.19
C SER A 219 19.51 9.35 8.13
N LYS A 220 20.41 8.41 8.51
CA LYS A 220 21.46 7.84 7.62
C LYS A 220 20.96 6.66 6.78
N GLY A 221 19.70 6.57 6.54
CA GLY A 221 19.03 5.49 5.82
C GLY A 221 17.62 5.33 6.32
N SER A 222 16.95 4.33 5.78
CA SER A 222 15.60 3.99 6.17
C SER A 222 15.56 3.46 7.61
N ILE A 223 14.68 4.01 8.43
CA ILE A 223 14.39 3.52 9.79
C ILE A 223 13.01 2.85 9.81
N TYR A 224 12.77 1.97 10.77
CA TYR A 224 11.50 1.24 10.91
C TYR A 224 10.99 0.60 9.58
N PRO A 225 11.81 -0.23 8.89
CA PRO A 225 11.37 -0.85 7.64
C PRO A 225 10.12 -1.72 7.90
N GLN A 226 9.08 -1.52 7.11
CA GLN A 226 7.79 -2.19 7.24
C GLN A 226 7.16 -2.44 5.86
N VAL A 227 6.14 -3.28 5.86
CA VAL A 227 5.40 -3.68 4.67
C VAL A 227 4.06 -2.93 4.62
N LEU A 228 3.75 -2.37 3.46
CA LEU A 228 2.46 -1.75 3.16
C LEU A 228 1.43 -2.82 2.78
N GLY A 229 0.20 -2.65 3.22
CA GLY A 229 -0.90 -3.60 3.02
C GLY A 229 -2.06 -3.04 2.21
N ILE A 230 -2.60 -3.87 1.32
CA ILE A 230 -3.94 -3.71 0.77
C ILE A 230 -4.89 -4.36 1.77
N TYR A 231 -5.78 -3.58 2.38
CA TYR A 231 -6.66 -4.09 3.42
C TYR A 231 -8.06 -4.36 2.89
N VAL A 232 -8.65 -5.46 3.32
CA VAL A 232 -10.05 -5.82 3.10
C VAL A 232 -10.74 -6.06 4.43
N LYS A 233 -12.07 -5.92 4.46
CA LYS A 233 -12.87 -6.20 5.66
C LYS A 233 -12.59 -7.61 6.16
N LYS A 234 -12.41 -7.75 7.48
CA LYS A 234 -12.14 -9.04 8.14
C LYS A 234 -13.12 -10.11 7.71
N GLY A 235 -12.59 -11.24 7.24
CA GLY A 235 -13.37 -12.40 6.80
C GLY A 235 -13.96 -12.30 5.39
N ASN A 236 -13.68 -11.23 4.62
CA ASN A 236 -14.06 -11.16 3.21
C ASN A 236 -13.03 -11.91 2.34
N ALA A 237 -13.01 -13.23 2.46
CA ALA A 237 -12.06 -14.10 1.76
C ALA A 237 -12.18 -13.99 0.23
N GLN A 238 -13.39 -13.84 -0.32
CA GLN A 238 -13.61 -13.74 -1.75
C GLN A 238 -12.88 -12.55 -2.36
N LEU A 239 -13.01 -11.36 -1.76
CA LEU A 239 -12.33 -10.15 -2.25
C LEU A 239 -10.82 -10.22 -1.97
N LEU A 240 -10.41 -10.75 -0.81
CA LEU A 240 -9.00 -10.95 -0.46
C LEU A 240 -8.28 -11.81 -1.49
N ASP A 241 -8.84 -12.97 -1.82
CA ASP A 241 -8.24 -13.91 -2.77
C ASP A 241 -8.23 -13.34 -4.19
N ALA A 242 -9.30 -12.65 -4.59
CA ALA A 242 -9.38 -11.99 -5.89
C ALA A 242 -8.33 -10.87 -6.05
N LEU A 243 -8.18 -9.99 -5.04
CA LEU A 243 -7.16 -8.94 -5.05
C LEU A 243 -5.74 -9.51 -5.02
N LYS A 244 -5.52 -10.60 -4.28
CA LYS A 244 -4.23 -11.30 -4.26
C LYS A 244 -3.88 -11.86 -5.65
N ALA A 245 -4.80 -12.56 -6.30
CA ALA A 245 -4.60 -13.08 -7.65
C ALA A 245 -4.34 -11.95 -8.66
N ALA A 246 -5.10 -10.85 -8.59
CA ALA A 246 -4.88 -9.67 -9.43
C ALA A 246 -3.51 -9.01 -9.20
N LEU A 247 -3.02 -8.98 -7.95
CA LEU A 247 -1.69 -8.48 -7.62
C LEU A 247 -0.59 -9.41 -8.16
N ASP A 248 -0.76 -10.72 -8.05
CA ASP A 248 0.18 -11.71 -8.58
C ASP A 248 0.27 -11.60 -10.12
N GLU A 249 -0.85 -11.41 -10.82
CA GLU A 249 -0.87 -11.14 -12.26
C GLU A 249 -0.20 -9.81 -12.62
N PHE A 250 -0.43 -8.76 -11.81
CA PHE A 250 0.20 -7.45 -11.99
C PHE A 250 1.73 -7.54 -11.82
N LYS A 251 2.21 -8.28 -10.84
CA LYS A 251 3.64 -8.59 -10.65
C LYS A 251 4.21 -9.37 -11.84
N ALA A 252 3.51 -10.41 -12.29
CA ALA A 252 3.95 -11.24 -13.40
C ALA A 252 4.03 -10.50 -14.74
N SER A 253 3.23 -9.45 -14.95
CA SER A 253 3.27 -8.62 -16.18
C SER A 253 4.51 -7.74 -16.30
N GLY A 254 5.25 -7.52 -15.21
CA GLY A 254 6.38 -6.60 -15.12
C GLY A 254 5.98 -5.12 -14.93
N GLU A 255 4.72 -4.75 -15.18
CA GLU A 255 4.22 -3.37 -14.97
C GLU A 255 4.38 -2.92 -13.52
N TYR A 256 4.23 -3.87 -12.56
CA TYR A 256 4.36 -3.58 -11.15
C TYR A 256 5.78 -3.16 -10.75
N SER A 257 6.80 -3.82 -11.28
CA SER A 257 8.19 -3.47 -11.00
C SER A 257 8.57 -2.09 -11.54
N GLU A 258 8.02 -1.71 -12.69
CA GLU A 258 8.21 -0.35 -13.25
C GLU A 258 7.50 0.70 -12.39
N LEU A 259 6.31 0.37 -11.85
CA LEU A 259 5.59 1.26 -10.96
C LEU A 259 6.35 1.48 -9.64
N LEU A 260 6.88 0.43 -9.03
CA LEU A 260 7.72 0.54 -7.82
C LEU A 260 8.94 1.44 -8.05
N LYS A 261 9.66 1.26 -9.17
CA LYS A 261 10.81 2.11 -9.54
C LYS A 261 10.41 3.57 -9.69
N LYS A 262 9.27 3.84 -10.38
CA LYS A 262 8.74 5.19 -10.56
C LYS A 262 8.55 5.94 -9.25
N TYR A 263 8.13 5.23 -8.20
CA TYR A 263 7.82 5.79 -6.89
C TYR A 263 8.91 5.56 -5.83
N ASN A 264 10.05 4.97 -6.21
CA ASN A 264 11.17 4.66 -5.32
C ASN A 264 10.74 3.79 -4.13
N LEU A 265 9.97 2.74 -4.43
CA LEU A 265 9.50 1.74 -3.49
C LEU A 265 10.10 0.37 -3.81
N GLU A 266 10.08 -0.53 -2.82
CA GLU A 266 10.54 -1.90 -2.96
C GLU A 266 9.35 -2.87 -2.97
N GLU A 267 9.53 -4.02 -3.59
CA GLU A 267 8.56 -5.11 -3.53
C GLU A 267 8.52 -5.71 -2.13
N ALA A 268 7.28 -6.08 -1.67
CA ALA A 268 7.05 -6.68 -0.35
C ALA A 268 7.45 -8.15 -0.30
#